data_23b9e6146b3de0c9aa4f735511b4966c
#
_entry.id   23b9e6146b3de0c9aa4f735511b4966c
#
_cell.length_a   1.000
_cell.length_b   1.000
_cell.length_c   1.000
_cell.angle_alpha   90.00
_cell.angle_beta   90.00
_cell.angle_gamma   90.00
#
_symmetry.space_group_name_H-M   'P 1'
#
loop_
_entity.id
_entity.type
_entity.pdbx_description
1 polymer ?
#
loop_
_entity_poly.entity_id
_entity_poly.type
_entity_poly.pdbx_seq_one_letter_code
_entity_poly.pdbx_strand_id
1 'polypeptide(L)'
;MIEFATGSVPVAVVARVYGKDSCWVRAGIISGWLPIGKATRNGKLVTSVDEISSKYGRTNFYISPKLLYEETGYIWKGEKK
;
A
#
# COMPACT_ATOMS: atom_id res chain seq x y z
N MET A 1 22.27 -10.13 -4.16
CA MET A 1 21.36 -9.01 -4.44
C MET A 1 19.92 -9.50 -4.37
N ILE A 2 19.07 -8.77 -3.68
CA ILE A 2 17.66 -9.13 -3.56
C ILE A 2 16.89 -8.58 -4.76
N GLU A 3 16.17 -9.47 -5.43
CA GLU A 3 15.29 -9.04 -6.52
C GLU A 3 13.86 -8.91 -6.01
N PHE A 4 13.22 -7.81 -6.37
CA PHE A 4 11.85 -7.55 -5.98
C PHE A 4 10.91 -7.78 -7.15
N ALA A 5 9.74 -8.34 -6.87
CA ALA A 5 8.71 -8.51 -7.89
C ALA A 5 8.26 -7.15 -8.39
N THR A 6 7.85 -7.09 -9.66
CA THR A 6 7.26 -5.88 -10.21
C THR A 6 5.79 -5.79 -9.80
N GLY A 7 5.28 -4.57 -9.78
CA GLY A 7 3.89 -4.33 -9.46
C GLY A 7 3.68 -3.89 -8.03
N SER A 8 2.43 -3.82 -7.63
CA SER A 8 2.03 -3.34 -6.31
C SER A 8 1.70 -4.50 -5.38
N VAL A 9 2.20 -4.43 -4.15
CA VAL A 9 1.84 -5.42 -3.13
C VAL A 9 0.37 -5.20 -2.75
N PRO A 10 -0.46 -6.25 -2.74
CA PRO A 10 -1.86 -6.09 -2.31
C PRO A 10 -1.97 -5.60 -0.86
N VAL A 11 -2.95 -4.74 -0.61
CA VAL A 11 -3.19 -4.21 0.74
C VAL A 11 -3.40 -5.34 1.75
N ALA A 12 -4.10 -6.41 1.33
CA ALA A 12 -4.35 -7.55 2.22
C ALA A 12 -3.07 -8.24 2.66
N VAL A 13 -2.07 -8.32 1.76
CA VAL A 13 -0.78 -8.91 2.10
C VAL A 13 -0.06 -8.04 3.13
N VAL A 14 -0.07 -6.73 2.92
CA VAL A 14 0.57 -5.80 3.85
C VAL A 14 -0.09 -5.87 5.23
N ALA A 15 -1.42 -5.91 5.26
CA ALA A 15 -2.15 -6.03 6.52
C ALA A 15 -1.72 -7.29 7.29
N ARG A 16 -1.54 -8.39 6.59
CA ARG A 16 -1.10 -9.64 7.20
C ARG A 16 0.33 -9.53 7.74
N VAL A 17 1.22 -8.89 6.98
CA VAL A 17 2.61 -8.73 7.38
C VAL A 17 2.72 -7.90 8.67
N TYR A 18 1.92 -6.86 8.79
CA TYR A 18 1.91 -6.01 9.98
C TYR A 18 1.02 -6.55 11.11
N GLY A 19 0.19 -7.55 10.84
CA GLY A 19 -0.76 -8.04 11.82
C GLY A 19 -1.88 -7.06 12.11
N LYS A 20 -2.27 -6.27 11.11
CA LYS A 20 -3.30 -5.24 11.21
C LYS A 20 -4.36 -5.46 10.15
N ASP A 21 -5.42 -4.64 10.17
CA ASP A 21 -6.45 -4.74 9.14
C ASP A 21 -6.14 -3.83 7.95
N SER A 22 -6.92 -3.99 6.87
CA SER A 22 -6.71 -3.22 5.65
C SER A 22 -6.95 -1.73 5.85
N CYS A 23 -7.86 -1.36 6.73
CA CYS A 23 -8.14 0.05 7.01
C CYS A 23 -6.92 0.73 7.64
N TRP A 24 -6.23 0.04 8.53
CA TRP A 24 -5.01 0.55 9.15
C TRP A 24 -3.95 0.84 8.08
N VAL A 25 -3.78 -0.10 7.13
CA VAL A 25 -2.79 0.04 6.06
C VAL A 25 -3.13 1.23 5.16
N ARG A 26 -4.39 1.33 4.73
CA ARG A 26 -4.82 2.43 3.87
C ARG A 26 -4.65 3.78 4.55
N ALA A 27 -5.05 3.87 5.81
CA ALA A 27 -4.92 5.11 6.57
C ALA A 27 -3.46 5.50 6.71
N GLY A 28 -2.58 4.54 6.98
CA GLY A 28 -1.15 4.80 7.14
C GLY A 28 -0.50 5.32 5.87
N ILE A 29 -0.86 4.74 4.73
CA ILE A 29 -0.31 5.17 3.45
C ILE A 29 -0.76 6.58 3.12
N ILE A 30 -2.04 6.88 3.30
CA ILE A 30 -2.60 8.19 2.98
C ILE A 30 -2.06 9.26 3.91
N SER A 31 -1.98 8.96 5.21
CA SER A 31 -1.51 9.92 6.20
C SER A 31 0.00 10.07 6.24
N GLY A 32 0.73 9.17 5.59
CA GLY A 32 2.18 9.29 5.46
C GLY A 32 3.00 8.64 6.56
N TRP A 33 2.37 8.06 7.60
CA TRP A 33 3.16 7.40 8.64
C TRP A 33 3.51 5.95 8.32
N LEU A 34 3.00 5.44 7.18
CA LEU A 34 3.38 4.11 6.68
C LEU A 34 4.01 4.30 5.29
N PRO A 35 5.32 4.58 5.23
CA PRO A 35 5.97 5.04 3.99
C PRO A 35 6.36 3.90 3.06
N ILE A 36 5.41 3.06 2.70
CA ILE A 36 5.65 1.92 1.80
C ILE A 36 4.97 2.07 0.45
N GLY A 37 4.21 3.14 0.26
CA GLY A 37 3.51 3.36 -0.99
C GLY A 37 2.77 4.67 -1.01
N LYS A 38 1.82 4.77 -1.92
CA LYS A 38 1.01 5.97 -2.08
C LYS A 38 -0.39 5.62 -2.55
N ALA A 39 -1.33 6.54 -2.30
CA ALA A 39 -2.71 6.42 -2.76
C ALA A 39 -2.98 7.50 -3.79
N THR A 40 -3.67 7.14 -4.87
CA THR A 40 -3.99 8.10 -5.93
C THR A 40 -5.45 7.96 -6.34
N ARG A 41 -6.00 9.06 -6.84
CA ARG A 41 -7.34 9.10 -7.40
C ARG A 41 -7.30 10.00 -8.62
N ASN A 42 -7.69 9.46 -9.79
CA ASN A 42 -7.66 10.20 -11.06
C ASN A 42 -6.28 10.81 -11.32
N GLY A 43 -5.21 10.09 -10.97
CA GLY A 43 -3.85 10.56 -11.18
C GLY A 43 -3.33 11.53 -10.13
N LYS A 44 -4.15 11.90 -9.15
CA LYS A 44 -3.74 12.83 -8.09
C LYS A 44 -3.50 12.08 -6.79
N LEU A 45 -2.51 12.54 -6.04
CA LEU A 45 -2.16 11.95 -4.77
C LEU A 45 -3.26 12.21 -3.73
N VAL A 46 -3.69 11.15 -3.05
CA VAL A 46 -4.66 11.25 -1.96
C VAL A 46 -3.88 11.39 -0.66
N THR A 47 -4.12 12.47 0.07
CA THR A 47 -3.36 12.78 1.28
C THR A 47 -4.21 12.87 2.54
N SER A 48 -5.52 12.69 2.41
CA SER A 48 -6.44 12.74 3.55
C SER A 48 -7.31 11.50 3.58
N VAL A 49 -7.49 10.93 4.77
CA VAL A 49 -8.33 9.75 4.96
C VAL A 49 -9.78 10.03 4.54
N ASP A 50 -10.23 11.27 4.70
CA ASP A 50 -11.59 11.67 4.30
C ASP A 50 -11.82 11.54 2.80
N GLU A 51 -10.74 11.53 2.01
CA GLU A 51 -10.83 11.40 0.57
C GLU A 51 -11.05 9.97 0.10
N ILE A 52 -11.05 8.99 1.00
CA ILE A 52 -11.28 7.60 0.62
C ILE A 52 -12.72 7.33 0.22
N SER A 53 -13.65 8.22 0.57
CA SER A 53 -15.07 8.02 0.32
C SER A 53 -15.34 7.65 -1.15
N SER A 54 -16.18 6.64 -1.37
CA SER A 54 -16.57 6.22 -2.71
C SER A 54 -17.31 7.32 -3.49
N LYS A 55 -17.80 8.32 -2.78
CA LYS A 55 -18.44 9.48 -3.36
C LYS A 55 -17.54 10.21 -4.36
N TYR A 56 -16.23 10.17 -4.15
CA TYR A 56 -15.27 10.88 -4.99
C TYR A 56 -14.54 9.99 -5.99
N GLY A 57 -14.98 8.74 -6.11
CA GLY A 57 -14.39 7.80 -7.02
C GLY A 57 -13.47 6.80 -6.32
N ARG A 58 -12.86 5.94 -7.12
CA ARG A 58 -12.06 4.86 -6.62
C ARG A 58 -10.64 5.32 -6.28
N THR A 59 -10.16 4.97 -5.11
CA THR A 59 -8.79 5.24 -4.70
C THR A 59 -7.93 4.02 -5.01
N ASN A 60 -6.81 4.25 -5.68
CA ASN A 60 -5.86 3.20 -6.01
C ASN A 60 -4.66 3.31 -5.08
N PHE A 61 -4.19 2.17 -4.60
CA PHE A 61 -3.01 2.11 -3.73
C PHE A 61 -1.88 1.42 -4.46
N TYR A 62 -0.73 2.08 -4.49
CA TYR A 62 0.49 1.44 -4.97
C TYR A 62 1.41 1.23 -3.78
N ILE A 63 1.82 -0.01 -3.56
CA ILE A 63 2.71 -0.35 -2.45
C ILE A 63 3.96 -0.98 -3.03
N SER A 64 5.10 -0.34 -2.77
CA SER A 64 6.39 -0.79 -3.30
C SER A 64 6.89 -2.03 -2.55
N PRO A 65 7.18 -3.13 -3.27
CA PRO A 65 7.78 -4.30 -2.63
C PRO A 65 9.10 -3.99 -1.94
N LYS A 66 9.90 -3.10 -2.53
CA LYS A 66 11.19 -2.71 -1.95
C LYS A 66 11.02 -1.95 -0.64
N LEU A 67 10.10 -0.98 -0.62
CA LEU A 67 9.85 -0.20 0.58
C LEU A 67 9.27 -1.06 1.70
N LEU A 68 8.39 -2.00 1.35
CA LEU A 68 7.85 -2.93 2.33
C LEU A 68 8.97 -3.78 2.94
N TYR A 69 9.89 -4.24 2.11
CA TYR A 69 11.04 -5.00 2.60
C TYR A 69 11.90 -4.16 3.55
N GLU A 70 12.15 -2.90 3.20
CA GLU A 70 12.97 -2.02 4.01
C GLU A 70 12.35 -1.75 5.39
N GLU A 71 11.01 -1.74 5.45
CA GLU A 71 10.32 -1.51 6.71
C GLU A 71 10.14 -2.77 7.55
N THR A 72 9.94 -3.93 6.93
CA THR A 72 9.53 -5.14 7.64
C THR A 72 10.45 -6.33 7.46
N GLY A 73 11.32 -6.30 6.47
CA GLY A 73 12.13 -7.46 6.11
C GLY A 73 11.38 -8.50 5.30
N TYR A 74 10.10 -8.27 5.00
CA TYR A 74 9.30 -9.21 4.23
C TYR A 74 9.54 -9.03 2.74
N ILE A 75 9.82 -10.14 2.04
CA ILE A 75 10.03 -10.12 0.59
C ILE A 75 8.77 -10.63 -0.10
N TRP A 76 8.08 -9.72 -0.80
CA TRP A 76 6.90 -10.10 -1.58
C TRP A 76 7.38 -10.60 -2.94
N LYS A 77 6.92 -11.78 -3.33
CA LYS A 77 7.39 -12.44 -4.55
C LYS A 77 6.40 -12.38 -5.70
N GLY A 78 5.42 -11.52 -5.59
CA GLY A 78 4.39 -11.38 -6.59
C GLY A 78 3.17 -12.21 -6.26
N GLU A 79 2.10 -12.03 -7.04
CA GLU A 79 0.88 -12.80 -6.85
C GLU A 79 1.02 -14.16 -7.51
N LYS A 80 0.61 -15.18 -6.80
CA LYS A 80 0.50 -16.51 -7.37
C LYS A 80 -0.88 -16.67 -7.99
N LYS A 81 -0.93 -17.22 -9.16
CA LYS A 81 -2.18 -17.54 -9.83
C LYS A 81 -2.40 -19.03 -9.84
#